data_271b586b55aa1173c063b124f3a6faf7
#
_entry.id   271b586b55aa1173c063b124f3a6faf7
#
_cell.length_a   1.000
_cell.length_b   1.000
_cell.length_c   1.000
_cell.angle_alpha   90.00
_cell.angle_beta   90.00
_cell.angle_gamma   90.00
#
_symmetry.space_group_name_H-M   'P 1'
#
loop_
_entity.id
_entity.type
_entity.pdbx_description
1 polymer ?
#
loop_
_entity_poly.entity_id
_entity_poly.type
_entity_poly.pdbx_seq_one_letter_code
_entity_poly.pdbx_strand_id
1 'polypeptide(L)'
;MRRFDPAGGVLVVLHGHGDDPGSARRWGAQVAPLGWEVVAPGAPTRAGAEGSVRSWFGNGPRGAITSEVADAVARVGDVVQRVRAGGRKVAVAGFSQGGAVALLLDQFGVVADATVAVCAFLPELDDDPPAPPGATAASGPLLVLGGDRDDIVPPFMGEDAAAVLGAGGRDVTSEVLPGGHEVGAPMVDRAREWLTARFEATTRFSLGLPVDRVESGVELVSGAAIGELASAYERLGFHATYVTDHPAPDDRWLAGGGHQALEPTVALTAAAMVTRRIRLHTNVYVLTYRNPLLAAKALASVDVVSGGRLTVGVAAGYLRPEFAALGASFEDRGALLDEALRVLPEVWSTTGYQGEGAGWSARSVTALPTPVQRPGPPIWVGGNSNAALRRAVTSAQGWSPFPTPADTTGLRTAAISDLATLERRLARAQELCEEHGRTEPLTICFAPFGQYDYMADPVGRLDALVEEIAELRAVGVDWITLMVPGATRAAVLDAAAALAGALGLS
;
A
#
# COMPACT_ATOMS: atom_id res chain seq x y z
N MET A 1 11.24 4.59 10.99
CA MET A 1 10.35 3.59 11.59
C MET A 1 9.52 2.95 10.48
N ARG A 2 9.37 1.66 10.42
CA ARG A 2 9.06 0.87 9.22
C ARG A 2 7.56 0.74 9.01
N ARG A 3 7.14 0.60 7.71
CA ARG A 3 5.79 0.18 7.30
C ARG A 3 5.20 -0.89 8.21
N PHE A 4 3.89 -0.83 8.37
CA PHE A 4 3.04 -1.92 8.84
C PHE A 4 2.98 -3.08 7.82
N ASP A 5 4.12 -3.59 7.43
CA ASP A 5 4.29 -4.94 6.97
C ASP A 5 4.99 -5.67 8.13
N PRO A 6 4.33 -6.54 8.89
CA PRO A 6 4.93 -7.24 10.02
C PRO A 6 6.12 -8.11 9.61
N ALA A 7 6.34 -8.24 8.32
CA ALA A 7 7.47 -8.93 7.73
C ALA A 7 8.12 -8.05 6.67
N GLY A 8 8.73 -6.93 7.07
CA GLY A 8 9.59 -6.17 6.15
C GLY A 8 10.41 -7.13 5.29
N GLY A 9 10.52 -6.88 3.97
CA GLY A 9 11.19 -7.79 3.06
C GLY A 9 12.68 -7.97 3.39
N VAL A 10 13.32 -8.90 2.72
CA VAL A 10 14.77 -9.11 2.77
C VAL A 10 15.33 -8.95 1.36
N LEU A 11 16.36 -8.14 1.23
CA LEU A 11 17.21 -8.11 0.04
C LEU A 11 18.45 -8.96 0.28
N VAL A 12 18.55 -10.08 -0.42
CA VAL A 12 19.74 -10.94 -0.44
C VAL A 12 20.69 -10.40 -1.50
N VAL A 13 21.91 -10.06 -1.12
CA VAL A 13 22.87 -9.39 -2.02
C VAL A 13 24.13 -10.21 -2.20
N LEU A 14 24.47 -10.51 -3.48
CA LEU A 14 25.57 -11.35 -3.87
C LEU A 14 26.71 -10.51 -4.43
N HIS A 15 27.90 -10.67 -3.85
CA HIS A 15 29.12 -9.96 -4.28
C HIS A 15 29.72 -10.53 -5.56
N GLY A 16 30.59 -9.78 -6.24
CA GLY A 16 31.33 -10.21 -7.39
C GLY A 16 32.48 -11.17 -7.06
N HIS A 17 33.14 -11.68 -8.10
CA HIS A 17 34.36 -12.49 -7.94
C HIS A 17 35.46 -11.68 -7.26
N GLY A 18 36.12 -12.25 -6.27
CA GLY A 18 37.19 -11.58 -5.53
C GLY A 18 36.75 -10.53 -4.49
N ASP A 19 35.47 -10.21 -4.46
CA ASP A 19 34.88 -9.24 -3.53
C ASP A 19 34.40 -9.90 -2.22
N ASP A 20 33.78 -9.15 -1.32
CA ASP A 20 33.36 -9.61 0.00
C ASP A 20 31.90 -9.26 0.35
N PRO A 21 31.30 -9.98 1.33
CA PRO A 21 29.93 -9.71 1.76
C PRO A 21 29.70 -8.30 2.33
N GLY A 22 30.75 -7.64 2.86
CA GLY A 22 30.65 -6.27 3.39
C GLY A 22 30.43 -5.27 2.26
N SER A 23 31.11 -5.44 1.13
CA SER A 23 30.91 -4.64 -0.08
C SER A 23 29.48 -4.83 -0.61
N ALA A 24 29.03 -6.08 -0.77
CA ALA A 24 27.66 -6.38 -1.17
C ALA A 24 26.62 -5.76 -0.23
N ARG A 25 26.82 -5.83 1.07
CA ARG A 25 25.92 -5.21 2.05
C ARG A 25 25.87 -3.70 1.93
N ARG A 26 27.00 -3.04 1.64
CA ARG A 26 27.04 -1.57 1.47
C ARG A 26 26.20 -1.08 0.31
N TRP A 27 26.36 -1.66 -0.88
CA TRP A 27 25.54 -1.25 -2.02
C TRP A 27 24.11 -1.76 -1.91
N GLY A 28 23.88 -2.96 -1.36
CA GLY A 28 22.57 -3.48 -1.08
C GLY A 28 21.73 -2.57 -0.17
N ALA A 29 22.35 -1.94 0.83
CA ALA A 29 21.68 -0.98 1.69
C ALA A 29 21.21 0.29 0.96
N GLN A 30 21.85 0.64 -0.17
CA GLN A 30 21.46 1.79 -0.99
C GLN A 30 20.29 1.47 -1.94
N VAL A 31 20.11 0.20 -2.34
CA VAL A 31 19.05 -0.20 -3.27
C VAL A 31 17.84 -0.85 -2.60
N ALA A 32 17.99 -1.30 -1.36
CA ALA A 32 16.91 -1.95 -0.62
C ALA A 32 15.73 -1.00 -0.42
N PRO A 33 14.49 -1.46 -0.64
CA PRO A 33 13.30 -0.70 -0.26
C PRO A 33 13.33 -0.30 1.21
N LEU A 34 12.69 0.81 1.55
CA LEU A 34 12.70 1.32 2.92
C LEU A 34 12.17 0.26 3.91
N GLY A 35 12.94 0.05 4.96
CA GLY A 35 12.57 -0.93 6.00
C GLY A 35 12.92 -2.38 5.68
N TRP A 36 13.53 -2.68 4.54
CA TRP A 36 14.01 -4.02 4.25
C TRP A 36 15.34 -4.31 4.95
N GLU A 37 15.49 -5.57 5.38
CA GLU A 37 16.75 -6.11 5.87
C GLU A 37 17.66 -6.45 4.68
N VAL A 38 18.97 -6.22 4.83
CA VAL A 38 19.97 -6.61 3.83
C VAL A 38 20.81 -7.75 4.36
N VAL A 39 20.77 -8.89 3.66
CA VAL A 39 21.54 -10.08 3.97
C VAL A 39 22.53 -10.32 2.82
N ALA A 40 23.82 -10.40 3.12
CA ALA A 40 24.85 -10.66 2.13
C ALA A 40 25.59 -11.97 2.50
N PRO A 41 25.20 -13.12 1.92
CA PRO A 41 25.94 -14.36 2.07
C PRO A 41 27.32 -14.26 1.39
N GLY A 42 28.30 -14.93 1.95
CA GLY A 42 29.64 -14.99 1.36
C GLY A 42 29.80 -16.19 0.44
N ALA A 43 30.44 -15.97 -0.71
CA ALA A 43 30.91 -17.05 -1.56
C ALA A 43 32.02 -17.87 -0.85
N PRO A 44 32.19 -19.15 -1.21
CA PRO A 44 33.33 -19.96 -0.73
C PRO A 44 34.66 -19.29 -1.07
N THR A 45 35.68 -19.51 -0.23
CA THR A 45 37.05 -19.17 -0.56
C THR A 45 37.67 -20.30 -1.34
N ARG A 46 38.20 -20.00 -2.53
CA ARG A 46 38.81 -20.97 -3.45
C ARG A 46 40.29 -20.65 -3.64
N ALA A 47 41.09 -21.68 -3.89
CA ALA A 47 42.47 -21.48 -4.27
C ALA A 47 42.54 -20.94 -5.70
N GLY A 48 43.24 -19.82 -5.89
CA GLY A 48 43.51 -19.21 -7.20
C GLY A 48 45.01 -19.13 -7.49
N ALA A 49 45.38 -18.71 -8.70
CA ALA A 49 46.79 -18.60 -9.12
C ALA A 49 47.58 -17.60 -8.28
N GLU A 50 46.94 -16.59 -7.72
CA GLU A 50 47.53 -15.52 -6.88
C GLU A 50 47.15 -15.61 -5.40
N GLY A 51 46.60 -16.76 -4.95
CA GLY A 51 46.16 -16.96 -3.58
C GLY A 51 44.68 -17.36 -3.47
N SER A 52 44.12 -17.29 -2.27
CA SER A 52 42.71 -17.63 -2.03
C SER A 52 41.79 -16.45 -2.33
N VAL A 53 40.83 -16.65 -3.21
CA VAL A 53 39.82 -15.66 -3.57
C VAL A 53 38.38 -16.13 -3.22
N ARG A 54 37.48 -15.25 -2.96
CA ARG A 54 36.05 -15.58 -2.85
C ARG A 54 35.45 -15.69 -4.25
N SER A 55 34.86 -16.85 -4.55
CA SER A 55 34.24 -17.12 -5.84
C SER A 55 33.01 -18.02 -5.66
N TRP A 56 31.94 -17.70 -6.33
CA TRP A 56 30.71 -18.50 -6.29
C TRP A 56 30.88 -19.82 -7.02
N PHE A 57 31.56 -19.78 -8.18
CA PHE A 57 31.86 -20.95 -8.99
C PHE A 57 33.15 -20.75 -9.78
N GLY A 58 33.78 -21.84 -10.20
CA GLY A 58 34.90 -21.85 -11.11
C GLY A 58 34.49 -22.21 -12.53
N ASN A 59 35.41 -22.08 -13.46
CA ASN A 59 35.25 -22.50 -14.85
C ASN A 59 35.97 -23.85 -15.11
N GLY A 60 35.22 -24.77 -15.66
CA GLY A 60 35.74 -26.01 -16.26
C GLY A 60 36.08 -25.83 -17.75
N PRO A 61 36.49 -26.89 -18.43
CA PRO A 61 36.88 -26.86 -19.86
C PRO A 61 35.73 -26.47 -20.82
N ARG A 62 34.47 -26.62 -20.40
CA ARG A 62 33.26 -26.40 -21.23
C ARG A 62 32.33 -25.33 -20.70
N GLY A 63 32.70 -24.65 -19.64
CA GLY A 63 31.86 -23.60 -19.03
C GLY A 63 32.00 -23.55 -17.53
N ALA A 64 31.05 -22.90 -16.85
CA ALA A 64 30.98 -22.86 -15.38
C ALA A 64 30.72 -24.27 -14.81
N ILE A 65 31.38 -24.60 -13.71
CA ILE A 65 31.25 -25.91 -13.06
C ILE A 65 29.87 -26.03 -12.44
N THR A 66 29.00 -26.85 -13.04
CA THR A 66 27.57 -26.98 -12.69
C THR A 66 27.35 -27.33 -11.21
N SER A 67 28.16 -28.25 -10.65
CA SER A 67 28.05 -28.61 -9.24
C SER A 67 28.37 -27.45 -8.30
N GLU A 68 29.31 -26.59 -8.66
CA GLU A 68 29.66 -25.43 -7.87
C GLU A 68 28.63 -24.28 -7.98
N VAL A 69 28.01 -24.14 -9.15
CA VAL A 69 26.86 -23.26 -9.36
C VAL A 69 25.65 -23.74 -8.52
N ALA A 70 25.38 -25.06 -8.52
CA ALA A 70 24.33 -25.65 -7.69
C ALA A 70 24.56 -25.40 -6.20
N ASP A 71 25.78 -25.51 -5.70
CA ASP A 71 26.14 -25.20 -4.32
C ASP A 71 25.96 -23.73 -4.01
N ALA A 72 26.31 -22.83 -4.93
CA ALA A 72 26.11 -21.39 -4.78
C ALA A 72 24.62 -21.05 -4.70
N VAL A 73 23.81 -21.59 -5.61
CA VAL A 73 22.36 -21.40 -5.63
C VAL A 73 21.70 -21.99 -4.38
N ALA A 74 22.14 -23.18 -3.92
CA ALA A 74 21.61 -23.78 -2.69
C ALA A 74 21.83 -22.87 -1.46
N ARG A 75 23.01 -22.26 -1.33
CA ARG A 75 23.31 -21.29 -0.25
C ARG A 75 22.37 -20.07 -0.27
N VAL A 76 22.08 -19.55 -1.45
CA VAL A 76 21.11 -18.47 -1.62
C VAL A 76 19.70 -18.99 -1.31
N GLY A 77 19.34 -20.17 -1.80
CA GLY A 77 18.07 -20.85 -1.57
C GLY A 77 17.75 -21.05 -0.09
N ASP A 78 18.72 -21.44 0.71
CA ASP A 78 18.57 -21.58 2.17
C ASP A 78 18.18 -20.24 2.83
N VAL A 79 18.75 -19.13 2.37
CA VAL A 79 18.38 -17.81 2.88
C VAL A 79 16.96 -17.44 2.44
N VAL A 80 16.65 -17.62 1.15
CA VAL A 80 15.33 -17.35 0.56
C VAL A 80 14.24 -18.16 1.27
N GLN A 81 14.46 -19.46 1.50
CA GLN A 81 13.49 -20.32 2.17
C GLN A 81 13.26 -19.92 3.62
N ARG A 82 14.30 -19.59 4.38
CA ARG A 82 14.14 -19.10 5.77
C ARG A 82 13.33 -17.80 5.84
N VAL A 83 13.58 -16.87 4.91
CA VAL A 83 12.84 -15.61 4.83
C VAL A 83 11.38 -15.85 4.51
N ARG A 84 11.09 -16.70 3.53
CA ARG A 84 9.73 -17.05 3.12
C ARG A 84 8.95 -17.82 4.18
N ALA A 85 9.61 -18.70 4.91
CA ALA A 85 9.00 -19.40 6.05
C ALA A 85 8.53 -18.44 7.16
N GLY A 86 9.16 -17.27 7.27
CA GLY A 86 8.71 -16.16 8.12
C GLY A 86 7.64 -15.25 7.49
N GLY A 87 7.06 -15.62 6.33
CA GLY A 87 6.03 -14.83 5.65
C GLY A 87 6.53 -13.53 4.98
N ARG A 88 7.86 -13.35 4.89
CA ARG A 88 8.48 -12.11 4.38
C ARG A 88 8.72 -12.18 2.87
N LYS A 89 8.62 -11.02 2.20
CA LYS A 89 9.05 -10.87 0.81
C LYS A 89 10.57 -10.99 0.68
N VAL A 90 11.05 -11.55 -0.43
CA VAL A 90 12.48 -11.70 -0.69
C VAL A 90 12.83 -11.28 -2.11
N ALA A 91 13.77 -10.34 -2.25
CA ALA A 91 14.43 -10.03 -3.50
C ALA A 91 15.88 -10.48 -3.45
N VAL A 92 16.44 -10.82 -4.61
CA VAL A 92 17.86 -11.16 -4.75
C VAL A 92 18.51 -10.14 -5.68
N ALA A 93 19.63 -9.58 -5.29
CA ALA A 93 20.44 -8.70 -6.14
C ALA A 93 21.86 -9.23 -6.22
N GLY A 94 22.49 -9.19 -7.39
CA GLY A 94 23.85 -9.67 -7.55
C GLY A 94 24.68 -8.83 -8.51
N PHE A 95 25.97 -8.71 -8.22
CA PHE A 95 26.94 -8.04 -9.07
C PHE A 95 27.87 -9.05 -9.72
N SER A 96 28.14 -8.89 -11.02
CA SER A 96 29.09 -9.70 -11.78
C SER A 96 28.82 -11.22 -11.60
N GLN A 97 29.75 -12.01 -11.07
CA GLN A 97 29.55 -13.44 -10.79
C GLN A 97 28.39 -13.69 -9.82
N GLY A 98 28.15 -12.81 -8.83
CA GLY A 98 26.97 -12.87 -7.97
C GLY A 98 25.67 -12.59 -8.73
N GLY A 99 25.73 -11.71 -9.74
CA GLY A 99 24.63 -11.50 -10.69
C GLY A 99 24.34 -12.73 -11.54
N ALA A 100 25.38 -13.43 -12.01
CA ALA A 100 25.24 -14.70 -12.73
C ALA A 100 24.53 -15.76 -11.89
N VAL A 101 24.88 -15.88 -10.60
CA VAL A 101 24.14 -16.78 -9.66
C VAL A 101 22.68 -16.35 -9.53
N ALA A 102 22.41 -15.04 -9.41
CA ALA A 102 21.05 -14.53 -9.30
C ALA A 102 20.19 -14.83 -10.55
N LEU A 103 20.78 -14.81 -11.75
CA LEU A 103 20.11 -15.17 -13.01
C LEU A 103 19.75 -16.64 -13.09
N LEU A 104 20.52 -17.52 -12.44
CA LEU A 104 20.36 -18.97 -12.49
C LEU A 104 19.41 -19.53 -11.42
N LEU A 105 18.94 -18.72 -10.46
CA LEU A 105 18.12 -19.20 -9.33
C LEU A 105 16.95 -20.08 -9.78
N ASP A 106 16.23 -19.66 -10.82
CA ASP A 106 15.03 -20.36 -11.32
C ASP A 106 15.35 -21.72 -11.91
N GLN A 107 16.48 -21.84 -12.60
CA GLN A 107 16.92 -23.12 -13.21
C GLN A 107 17.18 -24.19 -12.14
N PHE A 108 17.49 -23.75 -10.91
CA PHE A 108 17.71 -24.65 -9.77
C PHE A 108 16.54 -24.65 -8.76
N GLY A 109 15.36 -24.11 -9.14
CA GLY A 109 14.16 -24.17 -8.33
C GLY A 109 14.09 -23.17 -7.16
N VAL A 110 14.95 -22.17 -7.13
CA VAL A 110 14.90 -21.08 -6.13
C VAL A 110 14.12 -19.90 -6.66
N VAL A 111 12.97 -19.60 -6.03
CA VAL A 111 12.04 -18.54 -6.44
C VAL A 111 12.21 -17.31 -5.55
N ALA A 112 12.55 -16.17 -6.15
CA ALA A 112 12.55 -14.85 -5.52
C ALA A 112 11.36 -14.01 -5.99
N ASP A 113 10.90 -13.06 -5.16
CA ASP A 113 9.78 -12.14 -5.53
C ASP A 113 10.24 -11.06 -6.52
N ALA A 114 11.54 -10.80 -6.62
CA ALA A 114 12.20 -10.01 -7.67
C ALA A 114 13.70 -10.30 -7.70
N THR A 115 14.32 -10.08 -8.86
CA THR A 115 15.76 -10.27 -9.04
C THR A 115 16.37 -9.04 -9.73
N VAL A 116 17.58 -8.62 -9.28
CA VAL A 116 18.38 -7.58 -9.93
C VAL A 116 19.77 -8.14 -10.23
N ALA A 117 20.19 -8.10 -11.49
CA ALA A 117 21.51 -8.53 -11.93
C ALA A 117 22.27 -7.32 -12.52
N VAL A 118 23.42 -6.97 -11.93
CA VAL A 118 24.23 -5.82 -12.31
C VAL A 118 25.54 -6.29 -12.92
N CYS A 119 25.88 -5.81 -14.12
CA CYS A 119 27.07 -6.19 -14.87
C CYS A 119 27.25 -7.71 -14.91
N ALA A 120 26.16 -8.42 -15.21
CA ALA A 120 26.06 -9.86 -15.09
C ALA A 120 25.91 -10.55 -16.45
N PHE A 121 26.18 -11.85 -16.46
CA PHE A 121 26.08 -12.70 -17.64
C PHE A 121 25.40 -14.02 -17.27
N LEU A 122 24.79 -14.67 -18.24
CA LEU A 122 24.27 -16.02 -18.08
C LEU A 122 25.39 -17.01 -18.45
N PRO A 123 25.98 -17.73 -17.48
CA PRO A 123 27.08 -18.66 -17.78
C PRO A 123 26.58 -19.90 -18.52
N GLU A 124 27.35 -20.35 -19.48
CA GLU A 124 27.21 -21.74 -19.98
C GLU A 124 27.67 -22.70 -18.88
N LEU A 125 26.90 -23.75 -18.65
CA LEU A 125 27.23 -24.79 -17.66
C LEU A 125 27.97 -25.93 -18.33
N ASP A 126 28.92 -26.57 -17.64
CA ASP A 126 29.68 -27.68 -18.17
C ASP A 126 28.89 -29.01 -18.26
N ASP A 127 27.82 -29.13 -17.49
CA ASP A 127 26.81 -30.19 -17.52
C ASP A 127 25.39 -29.63 -17.41
N ASP A 128 24.38 -30.40 -17.77
CA ASP A 128 22.99 -30.02 -17.62
C ASP A 128 22.64 -29.78 -16.14
N PRO A 129 21.93 -28.67 -15.81
CA PRO A 129 21.46 -28.46 -14.45
C PRO A 129 20.47 -29.57 -14.04
N PRO A 130 20.41 -29.91 -12.76
CA PRO A 130 19.41 -30.87 -12.27
C PRO A 130 18.01 -30.36 -12.58
N ALA A 131 17.10 -31.22 -13.03
CA ALA A 131 15.73 -30.85 -13.31
C ALA A 131 15.11 -30.22 -12.06
N PRO A 132 14.49 -29.02 -12.15
CA PRO A 132 13.88 -28.38 -10.99
C PRO A 132 12.79 -29.27 -10.41
N PRO A 133 12.64 -29.35 -9.07
CA PRO A 133 11.65 -30.19 -8.44
C PRO A 133 10.23 -29.63 -8.65
N GLY A 134 9.48 -30.22 -9.59
CA GLY A 134 8.06 -29.96 -9.80
C GLY A 134 7.74 -28.68 -10.59
N ALA A 135 6.44 -28.48 -10.90
CA ALA A 135 5.97 -27.27 -11.57
C ALA A 135 6.22 -26.05 -10.64
N THR A 136 7.21 -25.26 -10.97
CA THR A 136 7.65 -24.12 -10.18
C THR A 136 6.63 -22.98 -10.27
N ALA A 137 6.31 -22.38 -9.14
CA ALA A 137 5.70 -21.05 -9.13
C ALA A 137 6.61 -20.12 -9.96
N ALA A 138 6.03 -19.30 -10.81
CA ALA A 138 6.82 -18.37 -11.63
C ALA A 138 7.62 -17.44 -10.72
N SER A 139 8.92 -17.31 -10.99
CA SER A 139 9.74 -16.29 -10.32
C SER A 139 9.26 -14.90 -10.64
N GLY A 140 9.51 -14.00 -9.70
CA GLY A 140 9.21 -12.57 -9.86
C GLY A 140 10.01 -11.92 -11.00
N PRO A 141 9.69 -10.66 -11.32
CA PRO A 141 10.33 -9.92 -12.39
C PRO A 141 11.85 -9.78 -12.19
N LEU A 142 12.56 -9.61 -13.30
CA LEU A 142 14.02 -9.50 -13.37
C LEU A 142 14.41 -8.14 -13.95
N LEU A 143 15.35 -7.44 -13.31
CA LEU A 143 16.05 -6.29 -13.85
C LEU A 143 17.51 -6.68 -14.15
N VAL A 144 17.95 -6.46 -15.38
CA VAL A 144 19.36 -6.63 -15.81
C VAL A 144 19.93 -5.25 -16.14
N LEU A 145 21.02 -4.89 -15.50
CA LEU A 145 21.72 -3.61 -15.72
C LEU A 145 23.13 -3.86 -16.21
N GLY A 146 23.51 -3.25 -17.34
CA GLY A 146 24.86 -3.30 -17.92
C GLY A 146 25.51 -1.91 -17.90
N GLY A 147 26.84 -1.85 -17.84
CA GLY A 147 27.62 -0.61 -18.03
C GLY A 147 27.97 -0.38 -19.50
N ASP A 148 27.77 0.83 -20.03
CA ASP A 148 28.09 1.16 -21.44
C ASP A 148 29.60 1.08 -21.78
N ARG A 149 30.46 1.05 -20.75
CA ARG A 149 31.92 0.94 -20.84
C ARG A 149 32.46 -0.21 -20.01
N ASP A 150 31.65 -1.25 -19.78
CA ASP A 150 32.07 -2.47 -19.11
C ASP A 150 32.88 -3.35 -20.10
N ASP A 151 34.18 -3.44 -19.89
CA ASP A 151 35.13 -4.22 -20.69
C ASP A 151 35.40 -5.63 -20.09
N ILE A 152 34.86 -5.90 -18.89
CA ILE A 152 34.97 -7.21 -18.21
C ILE A 152 33.74 -8.09 -18.52
N VAL A 153 32.53 -7.52 -18.38
CA VAL A 153 31.26 -8.11 -18.79
C VAL A 153 30.56 -7.14 -19.74
N PRO A 154 30.90 -7.20 -21.04
CA PRO A 154 30.32 -6.29 -22.02
C PRO A 154 28.78 -6.29 -21.99
N PRO A 155 28.12 -5.15 -22.23
CA PRO A 155 26.66 -5.00 -22.03
C PRO A 155 25.82 -6.02 -22.82
N PHE A 156 26.28 -6.45 -24.00
CA PHE A 156 25.58 -7.45 -24.80
C PHE A 156 25.38 -8.78 -24.05
N MET A 157 26.28 -9.15 -23.12
CA MET A 157 26.13 -10.40 -22.35
C MET A 157 24.95 -10.35 -21.38
N GLY A 158 24.67 -9.16 -20.83
CA GLY A 158 23.46 -8.93 -20.01
C GLY A 158 22.20 -8.90 -20.88
N GLU A 159 22.27 -8.28 -22.06
CA GLU A 159 21.17 -8.23 -23.02
C GLU A 159 20.81 -9.62 -23.53
N ASP A 160 21.81 -10.47 -23.87
CA ASP A 160 21.61 -11.87 -24.25
C ASP A 160 20.97 -12.70 -23.10
N ALA A 161 21.44 -12.52 -21.87
CA ALA A 161 20.86 -13.16 -20.70
C ALA A 161 19.37 -12.76 -20.53
N ALA A 162 19.06 -11.48 -20.70
CA ALA A 162 17.70 -10.97 -20.65
C ALA A 162 16.81 -11.55 -21.77
N ALA A 163 17.34 -11.65 -22.99
CA ALA A 163 16.63 -12.22 -24.13
C ALA A 163 16.32 -13.72 -23.91
N VAL A 164 17.29 -14.50 -23.44
CA VAL A 164 17.11 -15.94 -23.16
C VAL A 164 16.06 -16.16 -22.06
N LEU A 165 16.15 -15.43 -20.95
CA LEU A 165 15.23 -15.58 -19.83
C LEU A 165 13.83 -15.06 -20.16
N GLY A 166 13.73 -13.97 -20.94
CA GLY A 166 12.46 -13.44 -21.46
C GLY A 166 11.77 -14.40 -22.43
N ALA A 167 12.52 -15.05 -23.34
CA ALA A 167 12.00 -16.09 -24.21
C ALA A 167 11.50 -17.32 -23.41
N GLY A 168 12.07 -17.56 -22.23
CA GLY A 168 11.60 -18.58 -21.27
C GLY A 168 10.33 -18.18 -20.50
N GLY A 169 9.75 -16.99 -20.77
CA GLY A 169 8.48 -16.51 -20.17
C GLY A 169 8.65 -15.71 -18.89
N ARG A 170 9.86 -15.30 -18.51
CA ARG A 170 10.12 -14.43 -17.38
C ARG A 170 9.82 -12.95 -17.76
N ASP A 171 9.25 -12.17 -16.84
CA ASP A 171 9.15 -10.72 -16.98
C ASP A 171 10.55 -10.09 -16.78
N VAL A 172 11.16 -9.59 -17.85
CA VAL A 172 12.54 -9.07 -17.85
C VAL A 172 12.58 -7.64 -18.36
N THR A 173 13.23 -6.77 -17.59
CA THR A 173 13.65 -5.44 -17.99
C THR A 173 15.17 -5.44 -18.12
N SER A 174 15.72 -4.97 -19.25
CA SER A 174 17.17 -4.85 -19.47
C SER A 174 17.51 -3.42 -19.86
N GLU A 175 18.52 -2.84 -19.23
CA GLU A 175 18.97 -1.45 -19.48
C GLU A 175 20.51 -1.37 -19.45
N VAL A 176 21.06 -0.56 -20.36
CA VAL A 176 22.47 -0.21 -20.38
C VAL A 176 22.62 1.23 -19.88
N LEU A 177 23.43 1.41 -18.84
CA LEU A 177 23.59 2.68 -18.14
C LEU A 177 25.06 3.18 -18.24
N PRO A 178 25.31 4.48 -18.04
CA PRO A 178 26.67 5.00 -18.00
C PRO A 178 27.47 4.37 -16.86
N GLY A 179 28.60 3.73 -17.19
CA GLY A 179 29.50 3.12 -16.19
C GLY A 179 30.39 2.02 -16.77
N GLY A 180 31.36 1.58 -15.97
CA GLY A 180 32.21 0.41 -16.24
C GLY A 180 31.73 -0.86 -15.51
N HIS A 181 32.68 -1.75 -15.16
CA HIS A 181 32.41 -2.95 -14.39
C HIS A 181 32.32 -2.66 -12.89
N GLU A 182 31.27 -1.95 -12.48
CA GLU A 182 31.08 -1.50 -11.09
C GLU A 182 29.60 -1.32 -10.76
N VAL A 183 29.27 -1.29 -9.46
CA VAL A 183 27.94 -0.86 -9.00
C VAL A 183 28.00 0.65 -8.75
N GLY A 184 28.01 1.43 -9.83
CA GLY A 184 28.05 2.89 -9.79
C GLY A 184 26.69 3.52 -9.44
N ALA A 185 26.69 4.84 -9.23
CA ALA A 185 25.47 5.58 -8.85
C ALA A 185 24.29 5.36 -9.83
N PRO A 186 24.45 5.38 -11.17
CA PRO A 186 23.34 5.12 -12.08
C PRO A 186 22.70 3.76 -11.88
N MET A 187 23.50 2.71 -11.61
CA MET A 187 23.02 1.36 -11.33
C MET A 187 22.27 1.28 -10.01
N VAL A 188 22.81 1.91 -8.97
CA VAL A 188 22.19 1.99 -7.63
C VAL A 188 20.86 2.71 -7.70
N ASP A 189 20.80 3.87 -8.33
CA ASP A 189 19.59 4.68 -8.41
C ASP A 189 18.49 3.93 -9.17
N ARG A 190 18.84 3.31 -10.31
CA ARG A 190 17.90 2.55 -11.13
C ARG A 190 17.40 1.28 -10.43
N ALA A 191 18.27 0.51 -9.79
CA ALA A 191 17.91 -0.68 -9.03
C ALA A 191 17.00 -0.34 -7.84
N ARG A 192 17.30 0.76 -7.11
CA ARG A 192 16.49 1.27 -6.02
C ARG A 192 15.11 1.67 -6.50
N GLU A 193 15.00 2.50 -7.54
CA GLU A 193 13.74 2.91 -8.12
C GLU A 193 12.89 1.70 -8.53
N TRP A 194 13.50 0.72 -9.21
CA TRP A 194 12.82 -0.46 -9.69
C TRP A 194 12.32 -1.38 -8.56
N LEU A 195 13.13 -1.61 -7.51
CA LEU A 195 12.73 -2.38 -6.34
C LEU A 195 11.66 -1.65 -5.52
N THR A 196 11.84 -0.35 -5.33
CA THR A 196 10.88 0.51 -4.62
C THR A 196 9.51 0.46 -5.28
N ALA A 197 9.45 0.64 -6.60
CA ALA A 197 8.20 0.58 -7.36
C ALA A 197 7.47 -0.77 -7.24
N ARG A 198 8.18 -1.86 -6.95
CA ARG A 198 7.59 -3.21 -6.83
C ARG A 198 7.18 -3.60 -5.42
N PHE A 199 7.89 -3.10 -4.43
CA PHE A 199 7.72 -3.56 -3.05
C PHE A 199 7.22 -2.48 -2.10
N GLU A 200 7.43 -1.22 -2.40
CA GLU A 200 6.74 -0.18 -1.68
C GLU A 200 5.29 -0.14 -2.16
N ALA A 201 4.36 -0.35 -1.25
CA ALA A 201 2.97 -0.08 -1.55
C ALA A 201 2.89 1.40 -1.91
N THR A 202 2.50 1.69 -3.13
CA THR A 202 2.24 3.06 -3.56
C THR A 202 1.20 3.65 -2.61
N THR A 203 1.59 4.69 -1.88
CA THR A 203 0.61 5.46 -1.08
C THR A 203 -0.47 5.95 -2.02
N ARG A 204 -1.71 5.71 -1.65
CA ARG A 204 -2.88 6.05 -2.43
C ARG A 204 -3.51 7.31 -1.91
N PHE A 205 -4.08 8.09 -2.80
CA PHE A 205 -4.68 9.38 -2.48
C PHE A 205 -6.18 9.34 -2.68
N SER A 206 -6.93 9.73 -1.64
CA SER A 206 -8.37 9.90 -1.67
C SER A 206 -8.70 11.39 -1.56
N LEU A 207 -9.29 11.98 -2.59
CA LEU A 207 -9.64 13.40 -2.62
C LEU A 207 -11.10 13.61 -2.27
N GLY A 208 -11.38 14.50 -1.30
CA GLY A 208 -12.73 14.84 -0.86
C GLY A 208 -13.55 15.52 -1.94
N LEU A 209 -14.77 15.02 -2.15
CA LEU A 209 -15.79 15.78 -2.87
C LEU A 209 -16.29 16.88 -1.91
N PRO A 210 -16.37 18.15 -2.37
CA PRO A 210 -16.76 19.28 -1.51
C PRO A 210 -18.28 19.35 -1.28
N VAL A 211 -18.91 18.18 -1.03
CA VAL A 211 -20.36 18.05 -0.76
C VAL A 211 -20.75 18.49 0.66
N ASP A 212 -19.77 18.81 1.46
CA ASP A 212 -19.87 19.45 2.78
C ASP A 212 -20.05 20.96 2.70
N ARG A 213 -19.75 21.59 1.55
CA ARG A 213 -19.88 23.04 1.30
C ARG A 213 -21.26 23.37 0.73
N VAL A 214 -22.30 23.03 1.49
CA VAL A 214 -23.70 23.14 1.04
C VAL A 214 -24.13 24.59 0.72
N GLU A 215 -23.47 25.56 1.31
CA GLU A 215 -23.68 27.02 1.05
C GLU A 215 -23.27 27.38 -0.39
N SER A 216 -22.40 26.63 -1.03
CA SER A 216 -22.05 26.82 -2.45
C SER A 216 -23.15 26.34 -3.41
N GLY A 217 -24.21 25.74 -2.90
CA GLY A 217 -25.40 25.36 -3.66
C GLY A 217 -25.07 24.51 -4.89
N VAL A 218 -25.66 24.85 -6.03
CA VAL A 218 -25.51 24.08 -7.29
C VAL A 218 -24.09 24.05 -7.84
N GLU A 219 -23.20 24.95 -7.40
CA GLU A 219 -21.80 24.97 -7.81
C GLU A 219 -21.06 23.71 -7.37
N LEU A 220 -21.28 23.24 -6.14
CA LEU A 220 -20.57 22.10 -5.58
C LEU A 220 -21.47 20.94 -5.18
N VAL A 221 -22.76 21.18 -4.90
CA VAL A 221 -23.66 20.21 -4.25
C VAL A 221 -24.78 19.72 -5.17
N SER A 222 -24.61 19.84 -6.48
CA SER A 222 -25.54 19.27 -7.47
C SER A 222 -25.02 17.96 -8.06
N GLY A 223 -25.92 17.13 -8.62
CA GLY A 223 -25.51 15.90 -9.31
C GLY A 223 -24.54 16.18 -10.47
N ALA A 224 -24.69 17.30 -11.18
CA ALA A 224 -23.80 17.73 -12.24
C ALA A 224 -22.39 18.09 -11.67
N ALA A 225 -22.34 18.82 -10.55
CA ALA A 225 -21.07 19.17 -9.91
C ALA A 225 -20.32 17.92 -9.39
N ILE A 226 -21.03 17.04 -8.69
CA ILE A 226 -20.44 15.78 -8.20
C ILE A 226 -19.90 14.95 -9.36
N GLY A 227 -20.66 14.85 -10.47
CA GLY A 227 -20.26 14.08 -11.64
C GLY A 227 -19.02 14.66 -12.33
N GLU A 228 -18.97 15.99 -12.52
CA GLU A 228 -17.83 16.66 -13.14
C GLU A 228 -16.56 16.53 -12.28
N LEU A 229 -16.65 16.81 -10.96
CA LEU A 229 -15.54 16.72 -10.03
C LEU A 229 -15.02 15.29 -9.91
N ALA A 230 -15.89 14.30 -9.70
CA ALA A 230 -15.47 12.90 -9.58
C ALA A 230 -14.80 12.37 -10.88
N SER A 231 -15.32 12.75 -12.05
CA SER A 231 -14.72 12.41 -13.35
C SER A 231 -13.36 13.09 -13.53
N ALA A 232 -13.20 14.33 -13.08
CA ALA A 232 -11.92 15.05 -13.11
C ALA A 232 -10.90 14.40 -12.18
N TYR A 233 -11.27 14.06 -10.94
CA TYR A 233 -10.39 13.38 -9.99
C TYR A 233 -9.89 12.03 -10.52
N GLU A 234 -10.77 11.27 -11.21
CA GLU A 234 -10.37 10.04 -11.90
C GLU A 234 -9.36 10.30 -13.02
N ARG A 235 -9.56 11.34 -13.84
CA ARG A 235 -8.61 11.71 -14.91
C ARG A 235 -7.27 12.19 -14.38
N LEU A 236 -7.27 12.90 -13.28
CA LEU A 236 -6.07 13.40 -12.58
C LEU A 236 -5.31 12.30 -11.82
N GLY A 237 -5.78 11.05 -11.84
CA GLY A 237 -5.07 9.92 -11.26
C GLY A 237 -5.29 9.71 -9.76
N PHE A 238 -6.22 10.41 -9.11
CA PHE A 238 -6.58 10.10 -7.73
C PHE A 238 -7.16 8.70 -7.61
N HIS A 239 -6.77 7.98 -6.55
CA HIS A 239 -7.13 6.57 -6.38
C HIS A 239 -8.52 6.39 -5.81
N ALA A 240 -8.99 7.36 -5.02
CA ALA A 240 -10.34 7.40 -4.48
C ALA A 240 -10.89 8.83 -4.38
N THR A 241 -12.20 8.92 -4.28
CA THR A 241 -12.87 10.14 -3.79
C THR A 241 -13.70 9.80 -2.57
N TYR A 242 -13.85 10.76 -1.62
CA TYR A 242 -14.57 10.50 -0.38
C TYR A 242 -15.58 11.59 -0.04
N VAL A 243 -16.50 11.24 0.84
CA VAL A 243 -17.50 12.13 1.44
C VAL A 243 -17.59 11.88 2.95
N THR A 244 -18.06 12.89 3.69
CA THR A 244 -18.32 12.84 5.13
C THR A 244 -19.79 12.52 5.42
N ASP A 245 -20.16 12.36 6.70
CA ASP A 245 -21.51 11.96 7.13
C ASP A 245 -21.95 12.76 8.36
N HIS A 246 -22.81 13.74 8.14
CA HIS A 246 -23.48 14.55 9.18
C HIS A 246 -24.95 14.75 8.81
N PRO A 247 -25.83 13.78 9.14
CA PRO A 247 -27.23 13.82 8.72
C PRO A 247 -28.08 14.86 9.45
N ALA A 248 -27.73 15.22 10.69
CA ALA A 248 -28.51 16.16 11.51
C ALA A 248 -27.63 16.92 12.53
N PRO A 249 -26.58 17.63 12.07
CA PRO A 249 -25.71 18.38 12.98
C PRO A 249 -26.46 19.57 13.62
N ASP A 250 -26.14 19.86 14.88
CA ASP A 250 -26.77 20.98 15.58
C ASP A 250 -26.15 22.34 15.22
N ASP A 251 -26.96 23.38 15.32
CA ASP A 251 -26.59 24.75 14.95
C ASP A 251 -25.38 25.29 15.74
N ARG A 252 -25.20 24.87 16.99
CA ARG A 252 -24.06 25.27 17.81
C ARG A 252 -22.75 24.70 17.29
N TRP A 253 -22.76 23.43 16.87
CA TRP A 253 -21.61 22.82 16.29
C TRP A 253 -21.28 23.42 14.91
N LEU A 254 -22.29 23.69 14.08
CA LEU A 254 -22.14 24.41 12.81
C LEU A 254 -21.54 25.81 13.01
N ALA A 255 -22.02 26.57 13.96
CA ALA A 255 -21.48 27.88 14.29
C ALA A 255 -20.05 27.84 14.84
N GLY A 256 -19.63 26.72 15.38
CA GLY A 256 -18.28 26.45 15.87
C GLY A 256 -17.28 25.95 14.79
N GLY A 257 -17.63 26.05 13.50
CA GLY A 257 -16.78 25.58 12.39
C GLY A 257 -17.07 24.12 11.94
N GLY A 258 -18.20 23.58 12.38
CA GLY A 258 -18.73 22.33 11.83
C GLY A 258 -19.24 22.50 10.40
N HIS A 259 -19.61 21.41 9.76
CA HIS A 259 -20.05 21.40 8.36
C HIS A 259 -21.27 20.51 8.15
N GLN A 260 -22.02 20.81 7.12
CA GLN A 260 -23.07 19.93 6.60
C GLN A 260 -22.44 18.83 5.72
N ALA A 261 -23.25 17.90 5.22
CA ALA A 261 -22.86 16.96 4.18
C ALA A 261 -24.10 16.46 3.43
N LEU A 262 -23.93 16.09 2.17
CA LEU A 262 -24.91 15.23 1.51
C LEU A 262 -24.85 13.84 2.11
N GLU A 263 -26.01 13.13 2.09
CA GLU A 263 -26.02 11.73 2.51
C GLU A 263 -24.99 10.91 1.69
N PRO A 264 -24.07 10.19 2.36
CA PRO A 264 -22.91 9.58 1.71
C PRO A 264 -23.24 8.61 0.58
N THR A 265 -24.28 7.77 0.74
CA THR A 265 -24.61 6.77 -0.28
C THR A 265 -25.21 7.41 -1.52
N VAL A 266 -25.92 8.53 -1.37
CA VAL A 266 -26.47 9.32 -2.49
C VAL A 266 -25.33 10.00 -3.25
N ALA A 267 -24.43 10.71 -2.55
CA ALA A 267 -23.32 11.40 -3.19
C ALA A 267 -22.36 10.43 -3.91
N LEU A 268 -21.98 9.33 -3.25
CA LEU A 268 -21.11 8.32 -3.87
C LEU A 268 -21.78 7.57 -5.03
N THR A 269 -23.09 7.36 -5.00
CA THR A 269 -23.82 6.79 -6.14
C THR A 269 -23.77 7.74 -7.34
N ALA A 270 -23.96 9.04 -7.14
CA ALA A 270 -23.82 10.01 -8.22
C ALA A 270 -22.41 10.00 -8.84
N ALA A 271 -21.36 9.94 -8.02
CA ALA A 271 -19.98 9.79 -8.48
C ALA A 271 -19.75 8.45 -9.21
N ALA A 272 -20.32 7.35 -8.72
CA ALA A 272 -20.21 6.01 -9.31
C ALA A 272 -20.70 5.97 -10.77
N MET A 273 -21.80 6.65 -11.07
CA MET A 273 -22.45 6.62 -12.37
C MET A 273 -21.60 7.20 -13.51
N VAL A 274 -20.67 8.09 -13.20
CA VAL A 274 -19.87 8.82 -14.20
C VAL A 274 -18.38 8.44 -14.19
N THR A 275 -17.97 7.58 -13.27
CA THR A 275 -16.59 7.10 -13.11
C THR A 275 -16.48 5.60 -13.35
N ARG A 276 -15.26 5.10 -13.60
CA ARG A 276 -15.02 3.68 -13.94
C ARG A 276 -13.95 3.01 -13.05
N ARG A 277 -12.97 3.75 -12.56
CA ARG A 277 -11.78 3.23 -11.85
C ARG A 277 -11.64 3.76 -10.44
N ILE A 278 -11.88 5.07 -10.24
CA ILE A 278 -11.71 5.72 -8.93
C ILE A 278 -12.57 5.02 -7.88
N ARG A 279 -11.99 4.71 -6.72
CA ARG A 279 -12.74 4.12 -5.60
C ARG A 279 -13.60 5.17 -4.93
N LEU A 280 -14.64 4.71 -4.27
CA LEU A 280 -15.61 5.52 -3.54
C LEU A 280 -15.43 5.24 -2.05
N HIS A 281 -15.15 6.28 -1.26
CA HIS A 281 -14.78 6.12 0.13
C HIS A 281 -15.70 6.94 1.03
N THR A 282 -16.27 6.32 2.05
CA THR A 282 -16.93 7.07 3.13
C THR A 282 -15.89 7.42 4.20
N ASN A 283 -15.71 8.69 4.53
CA ASN A 283 -14.71 9.12 5.51
C ASN A 283 -15.29 10.09 6.55
N VAL A 284 -16.14 9.60 7.44
CA VAL A 284 -16.58 8.22 7.67
C VAL A 284 -18.11 8.12 7.67
N TYR A 285 -18.66 6.93 7.48
CA TYR A 285 -20.09 6.64 7.64
C TYR A 285 -20.39 6.29 9.11
N VAL A 286 -21.27 7.04 9.76
CA VAL A 286 -21.56 6.81 11.19
C VAL A 286 -22.60 5.71 11.34
N LEU A 287 -22.14 4.45 11.46
CA LEU A 287 -23.00 3.26 11.50
C LEU A 287 -24.02 3.30 12.64
N THR A 288 -23.68 3.91 13.76
CA THR A 288 -24.48 3.92 14.98
C THR A 288 -25.74 4.78 14.91
N TYR A 289 -25.87 5.62 13.88
CA TYR A 289 -27.11 6.37 13.59
C TYR A 289 -28.16 5.50 12.88
N ARG A 290 -27.79 4.32 12.40
CA ARG A 290 -28.58 3.55 11.44
C ARG A 290 -28.84 2.14 11.92
N ASN A 291 -30.00 1.59 11.54
CA ASN A 291 -30.22 0.16 11.64
C ASN A 291 -29.17 -0.59 10.78
N PRO A 292 -28.44 -1.59 11.31
CA PRO A 292 -27.33 -2.22 10.58
C PRO A 292 -27.79 -2.98 9.32
N LEU A 293 -29.03 -3.50 9.27
CA LEU A 293 -29.56 -4.15 8.08
C LEU A 293 -29.83 -3.12 6.95
N LEU A 294 -30.32 -1.93 7.31
CA LEU A 294 -30.53 -0.85 6.37
C LEU A 294 -29.20 -0.30 5.85
N ALA A 295 -28.22 -0.14 6.74
CA ALA A 295 -26.87 0.25 6.37
C ALA A 295 -26.21 -0.79 5.44
N ALA A 296 -26.29 -2.08 5.76
CA ALA A 296 -25.80 -3.16 4.91
C ALA A 296 -26.41 -3.11 3.52
N LYS A 297 -27.73 -2.87 3.42
CA LYS A 297 -28.44 -2.76 2.13
C LYS A 297 -27.98 -1.54 1.32
N ALA A 298 -27.86 -0.39 1.94
CA ALA A 298 -27.44 0.85 1.26
C ALA A 298 -26.00 0.72 0.72
N LEU A 299 -25.07 0.27 1.55
CA LEU A 299 -23.68 0.07 1.17
C LEU A 299 -23.49 -1.00 0.10
N ALA A 300 -24.20 -2.13 0.19
CA ALA A 300 -24.22 -3.15 -0.86
C ALA A 300 -24.73 -2.59 -2.20
N SER A 301 -25.75 -1.71 -2.16
CA SER A 301 -26.28 -1.06 -3.36
C SER A 301 -25.25 -0.14 -4.03
N VAL A 302 -24.52 0.67 -3.25
CA VAL A 302 -23.41 1.51 -3.76
C VAL A 302 -22.31 0.62 -4.36
N ASP A 303 -21.97 -0.48 -3.71
CA ASP A 303 -20.94 -1.39 -4.19
C ASP A 303 -21.32 -2.01 -5.53
N VAL A 304 -22.58 -2.45 -5.68
CA VAL A 304 -23.10 -3.00 -6.94
C VAL A 304 -23.13 -1.93 -8.04
N VAL A 305 -23.66 -0.75 -7.77
CA VAL A 305 -23.74 0.34 -8.76
C VAL A 305 -22.34 0.80 -9.19
N SER A 306 -21.38 0.78 -8.29
CA SER A 306 -20.00 1.15 -8.59
C SER A 306 -19.19 0.01 -9.25
N GLY A 307 -19.70 -1.21 -9.31
CA GLY A 307 -18.96 -2.37 -9.81
C GLY A 307 -17.82 -2.80 -8.87
N GLY A 308 -18.03 -2.74 -7.55
CA GLY A 308 -17.07 -3.20 -6.54
C GLY A 308 -16.00 -2.18 -6.17
N ARG A 309 -16.27 -0.89 -6.27
CA ARG A 309 -15.32 0.18 -5.98
C ARG A 309 -15.50 0.84 -4.60
N LEU A 310 -16.46 0.41 -3.80
CA LEU A 310 -16.72 0.99 -2.47
C LEU A 310 -15.64 0.59 -1.47
N THR A 311 -15.23 1.54 -0.63
CA THR A 311 -14.48 1.36 0.63
C THR A 311 -15.28 2.04 1.73
N VAL A 312 -15.56 1.33 2.82
CA VAL A 312 -16.45 1.79 3.88
C VAL A 312 -15.64 2.22 5.10
N GLY A 313 -15.30 3.51 5.19
CA GLY A 313 -14.81 4.07 6.43
C GLY A 313 -15.98 4.28 7.39
N VAL A 314 -15.88 3.79 8.62
CA VAL A 314 -16.94 3.80 9.63
C VAL A 314 -16.46 4.36 10.96
N ALA A 315 -17.37 4.96 11.74
CA ALA A 315 -17.06 5.39 13.09
C ALA A 315 -18.28 5.27 14.02
N ALA A 316 -17.98 5.39 15.33
CA ALA A 316 -19.01 5.39 16.37
C ALA A 316 -19.78 6.71 16.49
N GLY A 317 -19.34 7.79 15.82
CA GLY A 317 -19.91 9.13 16.00
C GLY A 317 -19.50 9.82 17.30
N TYR A 318 -19.64 11.14 17.33
CA TYR A 318 -19.23 11.98 18.47
C TYR A 318 -20.19 13.14 18.83
N LEU A 319 -21.12 13.49 17.94
CA LEU A 319 -22.07 14.60 18.16
C LEU A 319 -23.31 14.13 18.93
N ARG A 320 -23.33 14.34 20.24
CA ARG A 320 -24.45 13.96 21.12
C ARG A 320 -25.82 14.51 20.66
N PRO A 321 -25.97 15.79 20.22
CA PRO A 321 -27.24 16.28 19.70
C PRO A 321 -27.72 15.53 18.45
N GLU A 322 -26.82 15.12 17.56
CA GLU A 322 -27.14 14.36 16.36
C GLU A 322 -27.67 12.96 16.70
N PHE A 323 -27.08 12.28 17.71
CA PHE A 323 -27.62 11.03 18.25
C PHE A 323 -29.06 11.21 18.76
N ALA A 324 -29.30 12.26 19.52
CA ALA A 324 -30.64 12.55 20.06
C ALA A 324 -31.66 12.81 18.94
N ALA A 325 -31.29 13.60 17.93
CA ALA A 325 -32.13 13.91 16.77
C ALA A 325 -32.48 12.64 15.97
N LEU A 326 -31.58 11.69 15.87
CA LEU A 326 -31.75 10.45 15.12
C LEU A 326 -32.30 9.28 15.95
N GLY A 327 -32.59 9.50 17.24
CA GLY A 327 -33.14 8.48 18.14
C GLY A 327 -32.15 7.36 18.51
N ALA A 328 -30.85 7.63 18.34
CA ALA A 328 -29.79 6.68 18.69
C ALA A 328 -29.19 6.94 20.07
N SER A 329 -28.71 5.90 20.76
CA SER A 329 -28.08 6.03 22.06
C SER A 329 -26.62 6.46 21.91
N PHE A 330 -26.29 7.66 22.38
CA PHE A 330 -24.90 8.10 22.41
C PHE A 330 -24.03 7.29 23.37
N GLU A 331 -24.58 6.85 24.49
CA GLU A 331 -23.84 6.09 25.51
C GLU A 331 -23.47 4.69 24.99
N ASP A 332 -24.36 4.08 24.22
CA ASP A 332 -24.19 2.73 23.68
C ASP A 332 -23.47 2.72 22.31
N ARG A 333 -23.03 3.87 21.80
CA ARG A 333 -22.42 3.98 20.44
C ARG A 333 -21.27 3.01 20.21
N GLY A 334 -20.51 2.64 21.25
CA GLY A 334 -19.45 1.64 21.15
C GLY A 334 -20.02 0.25 20.87
N ALA A 335 -21.02 -0.17 21.64
CA ALA A 335 -21.68 -1.47 21.46
C ALA A 335 -22.46 -1.52 20.13
N LEU A 336 -23.10 -0.43 19.73
CA LEU A 336 -23.80 -0.32 18.45
C LEU A 336 -22.83 -0.44 17.27
N LEU A 337 -21.62 0.11 17.37
CA LEU A 337 -20.60 -0.08 16.34
C LEU A 337 -20.08 -1.52 16.30
N ASP A 338 -19.85 -2.15 17.47
CA ASP A 338 -19.44 -3.56 17.54
C ASP A 338 -20.49 -4.47 16.91
N GLU A 339 -21.77 -4.22 17.20
CA GLU A 339 -22.90 -4.91 16.58
C GLU A 339 -22.90 -4.75 15.06
N ALA A 340 -22.81 -3.51 14.56
CA ALA A 340 -22.84 -3.24 13.13
C ALA A 340 -21.64 -3.89 12.40
N LEU A 341 -20.43 -3.83 12.95
CA LEU A 341 -19.24 -4.46 12.38
C LEU A 341 -19.38 -5.99 12.24
N ARG A 342 -20.13 -6.63 13.13
CA ARG A 342 -20.43 -8.05 13.03
C ARG A 342 -21.56 -8.32 12.01
N VAL A 343 -22.63 -7.53 12.06
CA VAL A 343 -23.85 -7.76 11.24
C VAL A 343 -23.60 -7.51 9.74
N LEU A 344 -22.85 -6.47 9.37
CA LEU A 344 -22.67 -6.12 7.96
C LEU A 344 -22.08 -7.27 7.13
N PRO A 345 -20.92 -7.86 7.47
CA PRO A 345 -20.36 -8.98 6.72
C PRO A 345 -21.25 -10.22 6.70
N GLU A 346 -21.93 -10.51 7.82
CA GLU A 346 -22.86 -11.64 7.92
C GLU A 346 -24.03 -11.49 6.93
N VAL A 347 -24.66 -10.32 6.90
CA VAL A 347 -25.80 -10.02 6.00
C VAL A 347 -25.38 -10.03 4.52
N TRP A 348 -24.16 -9.59 4.21
CA TRP A 348 -23.64 -9.58 2.85
C TRP A 348 -23.31 -10.97 2.32
N SER A 349 -23.03 -11.93 3.19
CA SER A 349 -22.56 -13.26 2.81
C SER A 349 -23.59 -14.39 3.03
N THR A 350 -24.72 -14.11 3.71
CA THR A 350 -25.66 -15.13 4.17
C THR A 350 -27.05 -14.91 3.55
N THR A 351 -27.71 -16.02 3.13
CA THR A 351 -29.15 -16.05 2.86
C THR A 351 -29.89 -16.58 4.09
N GLY A 352 -31.08 -16.06 4.35
CA GLY A 352 -31.86 -16.47 5.52
C GLY A 352 -31.23 -16.02 6.85
N TYR A 353 -30.59 -14.86 6.87
CA TYR A 353 -29.95 -14.29 8.06
C TYR A 353 -30.91 -14.24 9.24
N GLN A 354 -30.46 -14.65 10.42
CA GLN A 354 -31.15 -14.55 11.70
C GLN A 354 -30.27 -13.82 12.70
N GLY A 355 -30.87 -12.88 13.40
CA GLY A 355 -30.15 -12.11 14.43
C GLY A 355 -31.08 -11.14 15.14
N GLU A 356 -30.59 -10.61 16.22
CA GLU A 356 -31.27 -9.56 17.00
C GLU A 356 -30.20 -8.57 17.53
N GLY A 357 -30.63 -7.35 17.79
CA GLY A 357 -29.77 -6.30 18.31
C GLY A 357 -30.60 -5.15 18.89
N ALA A 358 -29.95 -4.01 19.07
CA ALA A 358 -30.55 -2.84 19.66
C ALA A 358 -31.70 -2.29 18.78
N GLY A 359 -32.93 -2.61 19.15
CA GLY A 359 -34.14 -2.13 18.47
C GLY A 359 -34.48 -2.81 17.15
N TRP A 360 -33.90 -3.98 16.84
CA TRP A 360 -34.23 -4.76 15.64
C TRP A 360 -34.14 -6.28 15.89
N SER A 361 -34.90 -7.02 15.10
CA SER A 361 -34.78 -8.48 15.02
C SER A 361 -34.98 -8.94 13.55
N ALA A 362 -34.17 -9.90 13.12
CA ALA A 362 -34.24 -10.52 11.81
C ALA A 362 -34.54 -12.00 11.92
N ARG A 363 -35.48 -12.49 11.13
CA ARG A 363 -35.82 -13.92 11.07
C ARG A 363 -35.92 -14.35 9.61
N SER A 364 -34.90 -15.10 9.18
CA SER A 364 -34.81 -15.61 7.79
C SER A 364 -34.81 -14.48 6.73
N VAL A 365 -34.04 -13.40 6.99
CA VAL A 365 -33.93 -12.24 6.10
C VAL A 365 -32.81 -12.46 5.07
N THR A 366 -33.07 -12.11 3.81
CA THR A 366 -32.07 -12.12 2.74
C THR A 366 -32.00 -10.74 2.10
N ALA A 367 -30.82 -10.10 2.20
CA ALA A 367 -30.57 -8.77 1.63
C ALA A 367 -29.90 -8.89 0.25
N LEU A 368 -30.68 -8.78 -0.82
CA LEU A 368 -30.20 -8.76 -2.21
C LEU A 368 -30.30 -7.34 -2.80
N PRO A 369 -29.39 -6.94 -3.73
CA PRO A 369 -28.22 -7.71 -4.17
C PRO A 369 -27.15 -7.78 -3.08
N THR A 370 -26.34 -8.83 -3.09
CA THR A 370 -25.11 -8.88 -2.31
C THR A 370 -24.05 -7.97 -2.96
N PRO A 371 -23.06 -7.46 -2.21
CA PRO A 371 -21.96 -6.69 -2.79
C PRO A 371 -21.25 -7.44 -3.92
N VAL A 372 -20.62 -6.72 -4.82
CA VAL A 372 -19.71 -7.28 -5.85
C VAL A 372 -18.44 -7.80 -5.18
N GLN A 373 -17.88 -7.02 -4.25
CA GLN A 373 -16.72 -7.39 -3.47
C GLN A 373 -17.03 -8.54 -2.51
N ARG A 374 -16.10 -9.45 -2.26
CA ARG A 374 -16.28 -10.60 -1.37
C ARG A 374 -15.25 -10.59 -0.25
N PRO A 375 -15.66 -10.85 1.00
CA PRO A 375 -17.03 -11.11 1.51
C PRO A 375 -17.93 -9.87 1.53
N GLY A 376 -17.39 -8.68 1.29
CA GLY A 376 -18.05 -7.38 1.20
C GLY A 376 -17.04 -6.27 0.89
N PRO A 377 -17.47 -5.01 0.77
CA PRO A 377 -16.57 -3.88 0.69
C PRO A 377 -15.61 -3.84 1.88
N PRO A 378 -14.33 -3.46 1.71
CA PRO A 378 -13.41 -3.32 2.84
C PRO A 378 -13.92 -2.25 3.82
N ILE A 379 -13.86 -2.58 5.11
CA ILE A 379 -14.28 -1.70 6.21
C ILE A 379 -13.02 -1.12 6.87
N TRP A 380 -12.97 0.20 7.06
CA TRP A 380 -11.95 0.90 7.81
C TRP A 380 -12.56 1.60 9.01
N VAL A 381 -12.02 1.36 10.21
CA VAL A 381 -12.57 1.97 11.44
C VAL A 381 -11.89 3.31 11.71
N GLY A 382 -12.67 4.36 11.78
CA GLY A 382 -12.24 5.70 12.14
C GLY A 382 -12.12 5.93 13.64
N GLY A 383 -11.25 6.87 14.02
CA GLY A 383 -11.06 7.34 15.38
C GLY A 383 -9.75 6.94 16.03
N ASN A 384 -9.31 7.80 16.99
CA ASN A 384 -7.98 7.72 17.60
C ASN A 384 -7.96 6.92 18.92
N SER A 385 -9.12 6.52 19.45
CA SER A 385 -9.21 5.81 20.76
C SER A 385 -8.63 4.38 20.68
N ASN A 386 -8.19 3.84 21.81
CA ASN A 386 -7.78 2.44 21.89
C ASN A 386 -8.90 1.47 21.50
N ALA A 387 -10.16 1.82 21.78
CA ALA A 387 -11.30 1.03 21.36
C ALA A 387 -11.49 1.01 19.84
N ALA A 388 -11.32 2.17 19.17
CA ALA A 388 -11.36 2.25 17.71
C ALA A 388 -10.23 1.43 17.08
N LEU A 389 -9.01 1.57 17.58
CA LEU A 389 -7.87 0.80 17.11
C LEU A 389 -8.07 -0.71 17.29
N ARG A 390 -8.56 -1.16 18.44
CA ARG A 390 -8.86 -2.58 18.66
C ARG A 390 -9.89 -3.09 17.64
N ARG A 391 -10.99 -2.36 17.39
CA ARG A 391 -11.99 -2.72 16.38
C ARG A 391 -11.38 -2.83 14.98
N ALA A 392 -10.51 -1.89 14.61
CA ALA A 392 -9.81 -1.94 13.33
C ALA A 392 -8.99 -3.23 13.19
N VAL A 393 -8.27 -3.62 14.24
CA VAL A 393 -7.43 -4.83 14.25
C VAL A 393 -8.26 -6.12 14.23
N THR A 394 -9.36 -6.19 15.00
CA THR A 394 -10.10 -7.44 15.20
C THR A 394 -11.27 -7.66 14.24
N SER A 395 -11.81 -6.58 13.65
CA SER A 395 -13.11 -6.66 12.95
C SER A 395 -13.15 -5.90 11.61
N ALA A 396 -12.00 -5.35 11.13
CA ALA A 396 -11.97 -4.56 9.92
C ALA A 396 -10.67 -4.76 9.13
N GLN A 397 -10.59 -4.20 7.92
CA GLN A 397 -9.42 -4.29 7.05
C GLN A 397 -8.49 -3.07 7.20
N GLY A 398 -8.95 -1.99 7.82
CA GLY A 398 -8.13 -0.79 7.99
C GLY A 398 -8.49 0.05 9.20
N TRP A 399 -7.59 0.94 9.53
CA TRP A 399 -7.72 1.95 10.56
C TRP A 399 -7.55 3.34 9.95
N SER A 400 -8.52 4.24 10.22
CA SER A 400 -8.53 5.62 9.74
C SER A 400 -8.54 6.60 10.92
N PRO A 401 -7.41 6.77 11.63
CA PRO A 401 -7.25 7.84 12.59
C PRO A 401 -7.19 9.19 11.87
N PHE A 402 -7.28 10.27 12.63
CA PHE A 402 -7.25 11.62 12.07
C PHE A 402 -6.39 12.56 12.94
N PRO A 403 -5.77 13.59 12.35
CA PRO A 403 -5.00 14.57 13.09
C PRO A 403 -5.90 15.30 14.08
N THR A 404 -5.42 15.49 15.31
CA THR A 404 -6.16 16.15 16.40
C THR A 404 -5.19 17.06 17.12
N PRO A 405 -5.46 18.38 17.19
CA PRO A 405 -4.64 19.27 18.00
C PRO A 405 -4.55 18.82 19.46
N ALA A 406 -3.40 19.08 20.09
CA ALA A 406 -3.14 18.66 21.47
C ALA A 406 -4.09 19.28 22.50
N ASP A 407 -4.64 20.46 22.20
CA ASP A 407 -5.52 21.26 23.05
C ASP A 407 -7.02 21.07 22.79
N THR A 408 -7.40 20.08 21.97
CA THR A 408 -8.81 19.83 21.64
C THR A 408 -9.56 19.26 22.83
N THR A 409 -10.19 20.14 23.61
CA THR A 409 -10.93 19.79 24.84
C THR A 409 -12.32 19.19 24.61
N GLY A 410 -12.83 19.21 23.38
CA GLY A 410 -14.19 18.75 23.03
C GLY A 410 -14.31 17.31 22.54
N LEU A 411 -13.25 16.74 21.99
CA LEU A 411 -13.24 15.37 21.48
C LEU A 411 -12.67 14.41 22.52
N ARG A 412 -13.47 13.48 23.03
CA ARG A 412 -13.03 12.40 23.94
C ARG A 412 -12.27 11.31 23.18
N THR A 413 -11.20 11.69 22.48
CA THR A 413 -10.34 10.76 21.72
C THR A 413 -8.87 11.05 22.04
N ALA A 414 -7.98 10.09 21.76
CA ALA A 414 -6.55 10.31 21.93
C ALA A 414 -6.08 11.34 20.88
N ALA A 415 -5.27 12.31 21.32
CA ALA A 415 -4.66 13.27 20.41
C ALA A 415 -3.63 12.58 19.52
N ILE A 416 -3.62 12.93 18.24
CA ILE A 416 -2.56 12.65 17.28
C ILE A 416 -2.20 14.00 16.67
N SER A 417 -1.28 14.71 17.33
CA SER A 417 -0.97 16.10 17.04
C SER A 417 0.25 16.30 16.13
N ASP A 418 1.04 15.25 15.96
CA ASP A 418 2.31 15.27 15.24
C ASP A 418 2.71 13.86 14.78
N LEU A 419 3.72 13.81 13.91
CA LEU A 419 4.25 12.58 13.34
C LEU A 419 4.71 11.58 14.42
N ALA A 420 5.40 12.06 15.45
CA ALA A 420 5.91 11.20 16.53
C ALA A 420 4.76 10.55 17.33
N THR A 421 3.65 11.26 17.51
CA THR A 421 2.44 10.70 18.14
C THR A 421 1.78 9.68 17.23
N LEU A 422 1.70 9.93 15.91
CA LEU A 422 1.20 8.97 14.95
C LEU A 422 2.06 7.70 14.95
N GLU A 423 3.38 7.82 14.92
CA GLU A 423 4.30 6.67 14.98
C GLU A 423 4.07 5.79 16.21
N ARG A 424 3.93 6.39 17.40
CA ARG A 424 3.59 5.63 18.62
C ARG A 424 2.26 4.89 18.49
N ARG A 425 1.28 5.52 17.85
CA ARG A 425 -0.04 4.89 17.63
C ARG A 425 0.02 3.76 16.60
N LEU A 426 0.85 3.91 15.57
CA LEU A 426 1.10 2.86 14.58
C LEU A 426 1.85 1.68 15.21
N ALA A 427 2.85 1.94 16.06
CA ALA A 427 3.53 0.89 16.82
C ALA A 427 2.54 0.11 17.70
N ARG A 428 1.62 0.81 18.41
CA ARG A 428 0.58 0.15 19.20
C ARG A 428 -0.40 -0.68 18.35
N ALA A 429 -0.71 -0.21 17.14
CA ALA A 429 -1.52 -0.98 16.19
C ALA A 429 -0.84 -2.29 15.81
N GLN A 430 0.47 -2.26 15.57
CA GLN A 430 1.25 -3.46 15.26
C GLN A 430 1.26 -4.45 16.43
N GLU A 431 1.54 -3.99 17.65
CA GLU A 431 1.47 -4.83 18.85
C GLU A 431 0.12 -5.52 18.97
N LEU A 432 -0.99 -4.78 18.76
CA LEU A 432 -2.33 -5.34 18.79
C LEU A 432 -2.58 -6.36 17.68
N CYS A 433 -2.05 -6.15 16.47
CA CYS A 433 -2.13 -7.15 15.41
C CYS A 433 -1.43 -8.45 15.81
N GLU A 434 -0.27 -8.37 16.44
CA GLU A 434 0.48 -9.52 16.96
C GLU A 434 -0.25 -10.20 18.10
N GLU A 435 -0.74 -9.43 19.11
CA GLU A 435 -1.53 -9.93 20.24
C GLU A 435 -2.79 -10.70 19.80
N HIS A 436 -3.43 -10.27 18.71
CA HIS A 436 -4.63 -10.90 18.17
C HIS A 436 -4.37 -11.90 17.04
N GLY A 437 -3.10 -12.21 16.72
CA GLY A 437 -2.72 -13.17 15.69
C GLY A 437 -3.17 -12.76 14.27
N ARG A 438 -3.27 -11.44 14.00
CA ARG A 438 -3.67 -10.96 12.70
C ARG A 438 -2.57 -11.21 11.66
N THR A 439 -2.87 -11.95 10.62
CA THR A 439 -1.93 -12.28 9.52
C THR A 439 -2.04 -11.29 8.36
N GLU A 440 -3.22 -10.71 8.12
CA GLU A 440 -3.42 -9.75 7.04
C GLU A 440 -2.98 -8.34 7.46
N PRO A 441 -2.30 -7.58 6.56
CA PRO A 441 -1.90 -6.21 6.85
C PRO A 441 -3.09 -5.33 7.25
N LEU A 442 -2.91 -4.46 8.23
CA LEU A 442 -3.88 -3.43 8.58
C LEU A 442 -3.63 -2.20 7.70
N THR A 443 -4.56 -1.89 6.82
CA THR A 443 -4.49 -0.66 6.00
C THR A 443 -4.58 0.59 6.89
N ILE A 444 -3.66 1.53 6.72
CA ILE A 444 -3.65 2.80 7.46
C ILE A 444 -4.07 3.94 6.53
N CYS A 445 -5.13 4.65 6.91
CA CYS A 445 -5.61 5.84 6.22
C CYS A 445 -5.50 7.05 7.13
N PHE A 446 -4.84 8.13 6.69
CA PHE A 446 -4.62 9.33 7.51
C PHE A 446 -4.71 10.60 6.67
N ALA A 447 -5.06 11.74 7.28
CA ALA A 447 -4.99 13.06 6.67
C ALA A 447 -3.70 13.78 7.13
N PRO A 448 -3.06 14.62 6.30
CA PRO A 448 -1.93 15.43 6.73
C PRO A 448 -2.31 16.39 7.86
N PHE A 449 -1.37 16.68 8.76
CA PHE A 449 -1.55 17.66 9.84
C PHE A 449 -1.71 19.07 9.27
N GLY A 450 -0.94 19.41 8.23
CA GLY A 450 -0.97 20.69 7.54
C GLY A 450 -2.12 20.87 6.53
N GLN A 451 -3.07 19.94 6.48
CA GLN A 451 -4.16 19.98 5.51
C GLN A 451 -4.98 21.30 5.56
N TYR A 452 -5.29 21.81 6.75
CA TYR A 452 -6.06 23.05 6.90
C TYR A 452 -5.23 24.29 6.58
N ASP A 453 -3.92 24.29 6.84
CA ASP A 453 -3.01 25.35 6.42
C ASP A 453 -2.92 25.44 4.90
N TYR A 454 -2.85 24.28 4.22
CA TYR A 454 -2.94 24.22 2.77
C TYR A 454 -4.29 24.72 2.23
N MET A 455 -5.39 24.36 2.88
CA MET A 455 -6.73 24.85 2.50
C MET A 455 -6.84 26.39 2.59
N ALA A 456 -6.14 27.00 3.55
CA ALA A 456 -6.11 28.46 3.74
C ALA A 456 -5.14 29.16 2.76
N ASP A 457 -4.02 28.55 2.42
CA ASP A 457 -3.00 29.07 1.51
C ASP A 457 -2.48 27.97 0.57
N PRO A 458 -3.23 27.65 -0.50
CA PRO A 458 -2.92 26.51 -1.36
C PRO A 458 -1.64 26.68 -2.22
N VAL A 459 -1.17 27.92 -2.39
CA VAL A 459 0.07 28.18 -3.14
C VAL A 459 1.29 28.14 -2.21
N GLY A 460 1.22 28.87 -1.08
CA GLY A 460 2.36 28.96 -0.17
C GLY A 460 2.60 27.72 0.69
N ARG A 461 1.65 26.78 0.74
CA ARG A 461 1.73 25.57 1.57
C ARG A 461 1.80 24.26 0.78
N LEU A 462 1.78 24.29 -0.55
CA LEU A 462 1.76 23.09 -1.37
C LEU A 462 3.02 22.23 -1.16
N ASP A 463 4.19 22.85 -1.21
CA ASP A 463 5.47 22.12 -1.05
C ASP A 463 5.57 21.49 0.36
N ALA A 464 5.19 22.23 1.40
CA ALA A 464 5.16 21.72 2.76
C ALA A 464 4.18 20.54 2.93
N LEU A 465 3.02 20.59 2.27
CA LEU A 465 2.07 19.48 2.25
C LEU A 465 2.67 18.23 1.57
N VAL A 466 3.39 18.41 0.46
CA VAL A 466 4.03 17.30 -0.26
C VAL A 466 5.16 16.68 0.56
N GLU A 467 5.97 17.51 1.24
CA GLU A 467 7.01 17.03 2.18
C GLU A 467 6.40 16.21 3.32
N GLU A 468 5.35 16.72 3.96
CA GLU A 468 4.64 15.98 5.01
C GLU A 468 4.02 14.67 4.52
N ILE A 469 3.47 14.66 3.31
CA ILE A 469 2.97 13.43 2.68
C ILE A 469 4.11 12.39 2.51
N ALA A 470 5.31 12.82 2.17
CA ALA A 470 6.48 11.92 2.08
C ALA A 470 6.84 11.35 3.46
N GLU A 471 6.77 12.16 4.53
CA GLU A 471 6.98 11.70 5.91
C GLU A 471 5.90 10.69 6.35
N LEU A 472 4.62 10.96 6.05
CA LEU A 472 3.51 10.04 6.34
C LEU A 472 3.68 8.69 5.61
N ARG A 473 4.15 8.72 4.36
CA ARG A 473 4.50 7.50 3.61
C ARG A 473 5.63 6.74 4.30
N ALA A 474 6.66 7.42 4.74
CA ALA A 474 7.82 6.81 5.38
C ALA A 474 7.46 6.07 6.70
N VAL A 475 6.46 6.55 7.44
CA VAL A 475 5.98 5.89 8.67
C VAL A 475 4.92 4.82 8.42
N GLY A 476 4.50 4.60 7.16
CA GLY A 476 3.63 3.48 6.79
C GLY A 476 2.15 3.82 6.63
N VAL A 477 1.82 5.05 6.29
CA VAL A 477 0.46 5.43 5.87
C VAL A 477 0.21 4.95 4.44
N ASP A 478 -0.79 4.10 4.24
CA ASP A 478 -1.13 3.50 2.94
C ASP A 478 -2.05 4.40 2.10
N TRP A 479 -2.96 5.11 2.76
CA TRP A 479 -3.91 6.00 2.13
C TRP A 479 -3.86 7.38 2.77
N ILE A 480 -3.81 8.41 1.94
CA ILE A 480 -3.87 9.80 2.41
C ILE A 480 -5.16 10.43 1.91
N THR A 481 -5.96 10.93 2.85
CA THR A 481 -7.15 11.72 2.54
C THR A 481 -6.78 13.19 2.43
N LEU A 482 -7.20 13.81 1.33
CA LEU A 482 -6.85 15.19 0.97
C LEU A 482 -8.12 16.00 0.69
N MET A 483 -8.04 17.29 0.91
CA MET A 483 -9.04 18.27 0.50
C MET A 483 -8.37 19.35 -0.35
N VAL A 484 -9.15 19.98 -1.21
CA VAL A 484 -8.71 21.15 -1.97
C VAL A 484 -9.65 22.34 -1.74
N PRO A 485 -9.14 23.59 -1.72
CA PRO A 485 -9.97 24.78 -1.56
C PRO A 485 -10.78 25.08 -2.84
N GLY A 486 -11.69 26.01 -2.73
CA GLY A 486 -12.48 26.55 -3.85
C GLY A 486 -13.95 26.66 -3.50
N ALA A 487 -14.56 27.80 -3.85
CA ALA A 487 -16.00 28.06 -3.70
C ALA A 487 -16.79 27.76 -5.00
N THR A 488 -16.09 27.57 -6.12
CA THR A 488 -16.64 27.22 -7.42
C THR A 488 -16.02 25.93 -7.95
N ARG A 489 -16.70 25.25 -8.87
CA ARG A 489 -16.16 24.04 -9.53
C ARG A 489 -14.83 24.29 -10.19
N ALA A 490 -14.70 25.42 -10.92
CA ALA A 490 -13.45 25.76 -11.59
C ALA A 490 -12.30 25.88 -10.59
N ALA A 491 -12.47 26.60 -9.49
CA ALA A 491 -11.44 26.75 -8.46
C ALA A 491 -11.06 25.41 -7.81
N VAL A 492 -12.03 24.54 -7.55
CA VAL A 492 -11.79 23.18 -7.01
C VAL A 492 -11.01 22.33 -8.01
N LEU A 493 -11.36 22.40 -9.31
CA LEU A 493 -10.66 21.66 -10.37
C LEU A 493 -9.22 22.14 -10.55
N ASP A 494 -8.98 23.45 -10.56
CA ASP A 494 -7.64 24.03 -10.66
C ASP A 494 -6.76 23.61 -9.47
N ALA A 495 -7.29 23.68 -8.27
CA ALA A 495 -6.57 23.23 -7.06
C ALA A 495 -6.31 21.72 -7.06
N ALA A 496 -7.26 20.91 -7.53
CA ALA A 496 -7.07 19.46 -7.67
C ALA A 496 -6.00 19.12 -8.71
N ALA A 497 -5.95 19.84 -9.83
CA ALA A 497 -4.94 19.65 -10.87
C ALA A 497 -3.54 20.05 -10.38
N ALA A 498 -3.40 21.17 -9.67
CA ALA A 498 -2.14 21.59 -9.07
C ALA A 498 -1.63 20.57 -8.05
N LEU A 499 -2.52 20.06 -7.18
CA LEU A 499 -2.17 19.04 -6.20
C LEU A 499 -1.78 17.71 -6.87
N ALA A 500 -2.52 17.27 -7.90
CA ALA A 500 -2.20 16.05 -8.65
C ALA A 500 -0.82 16.15 -9.33
N GLY A 501 -0.50 17.30 -9.95
CA GLY A 501 0.82 17.57 -10.53
C GLY A 501 1.94 17.50 -9.49
N ALA A 502 1.76 18.12 -8.33
CA ALA A 502 2.74 18.09 -7.24
C ALA A 502 2.95 16.69 -6.64
N LEU A 503 1.92 15.83 -6.68
CA LEU A 503 1.99 14.44 -6.23
C LEU A 503 2.48 13.45 -7.32
N GLY A 504 2.70 13.92 -8.55
CA GLY A 504 3.12 13.08 -9.66
C GLY A 504 2.05 12.08 -10.12
N LEU A 505 0.77 12.44 -10.05
CA LEU A 505 -0.35 11.56 -10.42
C LEU A 505 -0.73 11.68 -11.91
N SER A 506 -0.38 12.76 -12.59
CA SER A 506 -0.75 13.07 -13.98
C SER A 506 0.36 12.74 -14.96
#